data_d58054ed761d09b5c244669f4d782567
#
_entry.id   d58054ed761d09b5c244669f4d782567
#
_cell.length_a   1.000
_cell.length_b   1.000
_cell.length_c   1.000
_cell.angle_alpha   90.00
_cell.angle_beta   90.00
_cell.angle_gamma   90.00
#
_symmetry.space_group_name_H-M   'P 1'
#
loop_
_entity.id
_entity.type
_entity.pdbx_description
1 polymer ?
#
loop_
_entity_poly.entity_id
_entity_poly.type
_entity_poly.pdbx_seq_one_letter_code
_entity_poly.pdbx_strand_id
1 'polypeptide(L)'
;MAHIVVMLPVYNEEARLERLLDRVRDALTGRVYRIVAVDDGSRDASAAILARRAADLPITTVTHPVNRGLAQTLLDGLRWAAEHCGNDDIVVTMDADDTHDPAYIAPLLEQIDAGADVAIASRFRPGSAVVGVPLHRRLFSYGVFALLRVFMPIHGVRDYACGYRAMRARLIREAVRRYGDRLLELRQWGFICTAELLWKLHRLGACCREVPFVLRYDYKEGVGHMPAGRTIAGYGLLVWKSWGSRRPTEPEVR
;
A
#
# COMPACT_ATOMS: atom_id res chain seq x y z
N MET A 1 -20.40 -0.93 -12.81
CA MET A 1 -18.93 -0.99 -12.93
C MET A 1 -18.35 -0.77 -11.56
N ALA A 2 -17.32 -1.53 -11.16
CA ALA A 2 -16.63 -1.31 -9.90
C ALA A 2 -15.97 0.07 -9.90
N HIS A 3 -16.08 0.81 -8.78
CA HIS A 3 -15.39 2.08 -8.64
C HIS A 3 -13.95 1.81 -8.20
N ILE A 4 -13.02 2.61 -8.71
CA ILE A 4 -11.62 2.53 -8.34
C ILE A 4 -11.34 3.62 -7.32
N VAL A 5 -10.84 3.24 -6.15
CA VAL A 5 -10.41 4.19 -5.13
C VAL A 5 -8.89 4.18 -5.06
N VAL A 6 -8.25 5.27 -5.47
CA VAL A 6 -6.79 5.45 -5.34
C VAL A 6 -6.51 6.09 -3.99
N MET A 7 -5.87 5.34 -3.10
CA MET A 7 -5.50 5.80 -1.76
C MET A 7 -4.04 6.26 -1.73
N LEU A 8 -3.84 7.51 -1.37
CA LEU A 8 -2.54 8.18 -1.31
C LEU A 8 -2.22 8.59 0.13
N PRO A 9 -1.25 7.99 0.81
CA PRO A 9 -0.67 8.56 2.00
C PRO A 9 0.20 9.77 1.60
N VAL A 10 -0.10 10.95 2.14
CA VAL A 10 0.56 12.21 1.80
C VAL A 10 1.23 12.78 3.04
N TYR A 11 2.52 13.14 2.93
CA TYR A 11 3.22 13.90 3.95
C TYR A 11 4.38 14.69 3.34
N ASN A 12 4.21 16.02 3.21
CA ASN A 12 5.20 16.94 2.64
C ASN A 12 5.63 16.53 1.21
N GLU A 13 4.66 16.44 0.29
CA GLU A 13 4.87 16.02 -1.10
C GLU A 13 4.55 17.14 -2.12
N GLU A 14 4.59 18.43 -1.70
CA GLU A 14 4.24 19.58 -2.54
C GLU A 14 4.93 19.58 -3.91
N ALA A 15 6.19 19.14 -3.96
CA ALA A 15 6.99 19.16 -5.19
C ALA A 15 6.48 18.18 -6.27
N ARG A 16 5.70 17.15 -5.90
CA ARG A 16 5.35 16.03 -6.81
C ARG A 16 3.86 15.76 -6.89
N LEU A 17 3.12 16.16 -5.86
CA LEU A 17 1.73 15.79 -5.70
C LEU A 17 0.86 16.23 -6.89
N GLU A 18 1.06 17.43 -7.42
CA GLU A 18 0.31 17.90 -8.58
C GLU A 18 0.51 17.03 -9.81
N ARG A 19 1.78 16.75 -10.14
CA ARG A 19 2.13 15.88 -11.28
C ARG A 19 1.56 14.47 -11.09
N LEU A 20 1.62 13.94 -9.88
CA LEU A 20 1.05 12.62 -9.58
C LEU A 20 -0.46 12.60 -9.81
N LEU A 21 -1.18 13.61 -9.31
CA LEU A 21 -2.63 13.72 -9.48
C LEU A 21 -3.04 13.77 -10.97
N ASP A 22 -2.31 14.51 -11.79
CA ASP A 22 -2.52 14.53 -13.24
C ASP A 22 -2.29 13.15 -13.87
N ARG A 23 -1.20 12.48 -13.50
CA ARG A 23 -0.89 11.14 -14.02
C ARG A 23 -1.93 10.09 -13.57
N VAL A 24 -2.47 10.20 -12.36
CA VAL A 24 -3.57 9.33 -11.90
C VAL A 24 -4.84 9.58 -12.72
N ARG A 25 -5.19 10.86 -12.95
CA ARG A 25 -6.32 11.22 -13.83
C ARG A 25 -6.16 10.59 -15.22
N ASP A 26 -4.99 10.77 -15.82
CA ASP A 26 -4.71 10.32 -17.18
C ASP A 26 -4.72 8.77 -17.27
N ALA A 27 -4.17 8.08 -16.27
CA ALA A 27 -4.19 6.61 -16.19
C ALA A 27 -5.60 6.02 -15.99
N LEU A 28 -6.53 6.80 -15.43
CA LEU A 28 -7.91 6.39 -15.16
C LEU A 28 -8.95 7.05 -16.07
N THR A 29 -8.50 7.65 -17.17
CA THR A 29 -9.39 8.23 -18.18
C THR A 29 -10.43 7.19 -18.65
N GLY A 30 -11.71 7.58 -18.64
CA GLY A 30 -12.83 6.70 -19.03
C GLY A 30 -13.25 5.69 -17.96
N ARG A 31 -12.66 5.72 -16.75
CA ARG A 31 -13.06 4.90 -15.60
C ARG A 31 -13.73 5.75 -14.52
N VAL A 32 -14.62 5.14 -13.76
CA VAL A 32 -15.19 5.78 -12.56
C VAL A 32 -14.20 5.58 -11.40
N TYR A 33 -13.67 6.66 -10.88
CA TYR A 33 -12.68 6.62 -9.80
C TYR A 33 -12.86 7.72 -8.77
N ARG A 34 -12.19 7.58 -7.64
CA ARG A 34 -12.01 8.58 -6.58
C ARG A 34 -10.59 8.50 -6.06
N ILE A 35 -10.02 9.62 -5.69
CA ILE A 35 -8.75 9.72 -4.97
C ILE A 35 -9.07 9.96 -3.50
N VAL A 36 -8.52 9.15 -2.62
CA VAL A 36 -8.57 9.33 -1.16
C VAL A 36 -7.17 9.66 -0.69
N ALA A 37 -6.91 10.94 -0.48
CA ALA A 37 -5.65 11.42 0.05
C ALA A 37 -5.73 11.47 1.59
N VAL A 38 -4.86 10.73 2.26
CA VAL A 38 -4.71 10.82 3.72
C VAL A 38 -3.51 11.70 4.01
N ASP A 39 -3.76 12.97 4.32
CA ASP A 39 -2.73 13.95 4.67
C ASP A 39 -2.30 13.76 6.12
N ASP A 40 -1.09 13.30 6.32
CA ASP A 40 -0.51 12.97 7.62
C ASP A 40 0.08 14.20 8.33
N GLY A 41 -0.65 15.30 8.32
CA GLY A 41 -0.26 16.56 8.97
C GLY A 41 0.89 17.24 8.25
N SER A 42 0.78 17.38 6.92
CA SER A 42 1.76 18.10 6.10
C SER A 42 1.94 19.54 6.57
N ARG A 43 3.16 20.04 6.44
CA ARG A 43 3.56 21.40 6.84
C ARG A 43 3.97 22.27 5.65
N ASP A 44 3.99 21.67 4.46
CA ASP A 44 4.24 22.32 3.17
C ASP A 44 2.92 22.63 2.45
N ALA A 45 2.95 22.93 1.17
CA ALA A 45 1.78 23.25 0.38
C ALA A 45 0.91 22.01 0.01
N SER A 46 1.22 20.79 0.46
CA SER A 46 0.49 19.58 0.09
C SER A 46 -1.01 19.65 0.36
N ALA A 47 -1.41 20.12 1.56
CA ALA A 47 -2.83 20.28 1.92
C ALA A 47 -3.55 21.30 1.02
N ALA A 48 -2.88 22.41 0.69
CA ALA A 48 -3.42 23.44 -0.20
C ALA A 48 -3.57 22.93 -1.64
N ILE A 49 -2.63 22.11 -2.12
CA ILE A 49 -2.70 21.44 -3.43
C ILE A 49 -3.92 20.52 -3.48
N LEU A 50 -4.11 19.66 -2.47
CA LEU A 50 -5.27 18.76 -2.40
C LEU A 50 -6.58 19.52 -2.43
N ALA A 51 -6.71 20.58 -1.62
CA ALA A 51 -7.91 21.39 -1.57
C ALA A 51 -8.21 22.09 -2.90
N ARG A 52 -7.20 22.63 -3.58
CA ARG A 52 -7.34 23.24 -4.90
C ARG A 52 -7.75 22.21 -5.96
N ARG A 53 -7.08 21.06 -6.00
CA ARG A 53 -7.32 20.02 -7.00
C ARG A 53 -8.63 19.26 -6.79
N ALA A 54 -9.24 19.36 -5.61
CA ALA A 54 -10.58 18.83 -5.37
C ALA A 54 -11.69 19.55 -6.17
N ALA A 55 -11.40 20.73 -6.77
CA ALA A 55 -12.31 21.44 -7.65
C ALA A 55 -12.45 20.78 -9.04
N ASP A 56 -11.42 20.10 -9.51
CA ASP A 56 -11.35 19.48 -10.86
C ASP A 56 -11.17 17.95 -10.84
N LEU A 57 -10.82 17.37 -9.70
CA LEU A 57 -10.65 15.93 -9.52
C LEU A 57 -11.53 15.38 -8.39
N PRO A 58 -11.97 14.14 -8.47
CA PRO A 58 -12.80 13.52 -7.42
C PRO A 58 -11.94 13.13 -6.19
N ILE A 59 -11.41 14.14 -5.48
CA ILE A 59 -10.56 13.98 -4.31
C ILE A 59 -11.38 14.06 -3.03
N THR A 60 -11.14 13.13 -2.13
CA THR A 60 -11.56 13.20 -0.72
C THR A 60 -10.29 13.25 0.13
N THR A 61 -10.18 14.22 1.02
CA THR A 61 -9.02 14.34 1.92
C THR A 61 -9.41 13.93 3.33
N VAL A 62 -8.60 13.05 3.94
CA VAL A 62 -8.62 12.75 5.37
C VAL A 62 -7.38 13.39 5.97
N THR A 63 -7.53 14.29 6.94
CA THR A 63 -6.41 15.08 7.47
C THR A 63 -6.12 14.73 8.92
N HIS A 64 -4.85 14.42 9.21
CA HIS A 64 -4.36 14.30 10.58
C HIS A 64 -3.88 15.66 11.10
N PRO A 65 -4.14 16.02 12.36
CA PRO A 65 -3.66 17.28 12.92
C PRO A 65 -2.14 17.32 13.10
N VAL A 66 -1.50 16.16 13.17
CA VAL A 66 -0.05 15.98 13.29
C VAL A 66 0.38 14.70 12.57
N ASN A 67 1.66 14.61 12.22
CA ASN A 67 2.21 13.40 11.62
C ASN A 67 2.10 12.19 12.57
N ARG A 68 1.43 11.14 12.11
CA ARG A 68 1.18 9.87 12.83
C ARG A 68 1.94 8.69 12.21
N GLY A 69 2.57 8.93 11.06
CA GLY A 69 3.38 7.97 10.32
C GLY A 69 2.58 7.09 9.35
N LEU A 70 3.30 6.57 8.34
CA LEU A 70 2.73 5.82 7.21
C LEU A 70 1.75 4.72 7.63
N ALA A 71 2.06 3.96 8.68
CA ALA A 71 1.21 2.85 9.09
C ALA A 71 -0.15 3.31 9.63
N GLN A 72 -0.21 4.45 10.34
CA GLN A 72 -1.47 5.01 10.80
C GLN A 72 -2.25 5.61 9.62
N THR A 73 -1.56 6.33 8.74
CA THR A 73 -2.12 6.90 7.51
C THR A 73 -2.76 5.82 6.63
N LEU A 74 -2.04 4.71 6.45
CA LEU A 74 -2.55 3.55 5.72
C LEU A 74 -3.78 2.93 6.43
N LEU A 75 -3.74 2.76 7.76
CA LEU A 75 -4.86 2.20 8.52
C LEU A 75 -6.11 3.07 8.40
N ASP A 76 -5.96 4.39 8.53
CA ASP A 76 -7.11 5.30 8.48
C ASP A 76 -7.69 5.38 7.06
N GLY A 77 -6.84 5.30 6.01
CA GLY A 77 -7.30 5.14 4.62
C GLY A 77 -8.04 3.82 4.37
N LEU A 78 -7.56 2.70 4.93
CA LEU A 78 -8.23 1.40 4.82
C LEU A 78 -9.57 1.39 5.57
N ARG A 79 -9.68 2.07 6.70
CA ARG A 79 -10.94 2.26 7.42
C ARG A 79 -11.94 3.07 6.61
N TRP A 80 -11.46 4.19 6.07
CA TRP A 80 -12.29 4.99 5.17
C TRP A 80 -12.83 4.13 4.02
N ALA A 81 -11.97 3.32 3.38
CA ALA A 81 -12.39 2.43 2.31
C ALA A 81 -13.40 1.37 2.79
N ALA A 82 -13.20 0.78 3.97
CA ALA A 82 -14.13 -0.19 4.55
C ALA A 82 -15.54 0.39 4.80
N GLU A 83 -15.62 1.69 5.13
CA GLU A 83 -16.87 2.40 5.42
C GLU A 83 -17.59 2.90 4.16
N HIS A 84 -16.83 3.34 3.15
CA HIS A 84 -17.40 4.09 2.02
C HIS A 84 -17.42 3.32 0.68
N CYS A 85 -16.62 2.27 0.51
CA CYS A 85 -16.58 1.49 -0.72
C CYS A 85 -17.67 0.43 -0.78
N GLY A 86 -18.17 0.13 -1.97
CA GLY A 86 -18.99 -1.05 -2.22
C GLY A 86 -18.20 -2.35 -2.19
N ASN A 87 -18.88 -3.50 -2.20
CA ASN A 87 -18.20 -4.81 -2.16
C ASN A 87 -17.35 -5.08 -3.40
N ASP A 88 -17.78 -4.58 -4.56
CA ASP A 88 -17.14 -4.81 -5.85
C ASP A 88 -16.08 -3.75 -6.16
N ASP A 89 -15.97 -2.69 -5.34
CA ASP A 89 -15.00 -1.64 -5.55
C ASP A 89 -13.57 -2.15 -5.31
N ILE A 90 -12.62 -1.46 -5.96
CA ILE A 90 -11.20 -1.80 -5.90
C ILE A 90 -10.44 -0.63 -5.29
N VAL A 91 -9.68 -0.91 -4.25
CA VAL A 91 -8.80 0.06 -3.61
C VAL A 91 -7.38 -0.14 -4.11
N VAL A 92 -6.81 0.90 -4.70
CA VAL A 92 -5.42 0.94 -5.15
C VAL A 92 -4.62 1.80 -4.17
N THR A 93 -3.67 1.20 -3.46
CA THR A 93 -2.73 1.93 -2.61
C THR A 93 -1.46 2.24 -3.39
N MET A 94 -0.97 3.46 -3.33
CA MET A 94 0.31 3.85 -3.93
C MET A 94 0.92 5.03 -3.17
N ASP A 95 2.25 5.19 -3.25
CA ASP A 95 2.94 6.30 -2.60
C ASP A 95 2.70 7.62 -3.35
N ALA A 96 2.68 8.74 -2.60
CA ALA A 96 2.43 10.07 -3.16
C ALA A 96 3.72 10.76 -3.68
N ASP A 97 4.88 10.11 -3.57
CA ASP A 97 6.20 10.65 -3.96
C ASP A 97 6.56 10.45 -5.45
N ASP A 98 5.56 10.05 -6.27
CA ASP A 98 5.67 9.80 -7.72
C ASP A 98 6.69 8.70 -8.12
N THR A 99 7.17 7.91 -7.17
CA THR A 99 8.02 6.73 -7.46
C THR A 99 7.20 5.55 -7.98
N HIS A 100 5.91 5.53 -7.71
CA HIS A 100 4.93 4.59 -8.20
C HIS A 100 4.22 5.14 -9.44
N ASP A 101 4.53 4.59 -10.62
CA ASP A 101 3.91 5.04 -11.87
C ASP A 101 2.43 4.63 -11.94
N PRO A 102 1.46 5.58 -12.05
CA PRO A 102 0.04 5.27 -12.21
C PRO A 102 -0.32 4.38 -13.39
N ALA A 103 0.53 4.29 -14.42
CA ALA A 103 0.34 3.39 -15.55
C ALA A 103 0.21 1.91 -15.13
N TYR A 104 0.75 1.53 -13.97
CA TYR A 104 0.61 0.16 -13.43
C TYR A 104 -0.75 -0.11 -12.79
N ILE A 105 -1.63 0.88 -12.63
CA ILE A 105 -3.00 0.66 -12.15
C ILE A 105 -3.73 -0.32 -13.08
N ALA A 106 -3.65 -0.13 -14.39
CA ALA A 106 -4.33 -1.00 -15.35
C ALA A 106 -3.90 -2.47 -15.26
N PRO A 107 -2.59 -2.83 -15.29
CA PRO A 107 -2.15 -4.21 -15.06
C PRO A 107 -2.56 -4.80 -13.71
N LEU A 108 -2.61 -3.98 -12.65
CA LEU A 108 -3.09 -4.43 -11.34
C LEU A 108 -4.58 -4.78 -11.38
N LEU A 109 -5.39 -3.95 -12.02
CA LEU A 109 -6.84 -4.19 -12.18
C LEU A 109 -7.09 -5.45 -13.02
N GLU A 110 -6.32 -5.71 -14.07
CA GLU A 110 -6.40 -6.94 -14.87
C GLU A 110 -6.20 -8.20 -14.00
N GLN A 111 -5.31 -8.17 -13.01
CA GLN A 111 -5.16 -9.30 -12.09
C GLN A 111 -6.35 -9.46 -11.17
N ILE A 112 -6.97 -8.35 -10.73
CA ILE A 112 -8.21 -8.39 -9.95
C ILE A 112 -9.34 -8.99 -10.80
N ASP A 113 -9.49 -8.55 -12.05
CA ASP A 113 -10.51 -9.07 -12.98
C ASP A 113 -10.28 -10.55 -13.28
N ALA A 114 -9.02 -11.01 -13.34
CA ALA A 114 -8.63 -12.39 -13.46
C ALA A 114 -8.81 -13.24 -12.19
N GLY A 115 -9.45 -12.68 -11.14
CA GLY A 115 -9.85 -13.40 -9.92
C GLY A 115 -8.90 -13.27 -8.73
N ALA A 116 -7.90 -12.37 -8.76
CA ALA A 116 -7.14 -12.04 -7.58
C ALA A 116 -7.97 -11.19 -6.59
N ASP A 117 -7.72 -11.36 -5.29
CA ASP A 117 -8.22 -10.45 -4.26
C ASP A 117 -7.22 -9.33 -3.96
N VAL A 118 -5.92 -9.62 -4.17
CA VAL A 118 -4.82 -8.66 -4.03
C VAL A 118 -3.89 -8.79 -5.23
N ALA A 119 -3.68 -7.70 -5.96
CA ALA A 119 -2.67 -7.59 -7.01
C ALA A 119 -1.54 -6.66 -6.52
N ILE A 120 -0.28 -7.08 -6.71
CA ILE A 120 0.91 -6.41 -6.16
C ILE A 120 1.83 -6.00 -7.32
N ALA A 121 2.24 -4.74 -7.36
CA ALA A 121 3.32 -4.28 -8.23
C ALA A 121 4.66 -4.76 -7.66
N SER A 122 5.23 -5.81 -8.26
CA SER A 122 6.38 -6.53 -7.72
C SER A 122 7.69 -6.10 -8.37
N ARG A 123 8.69 -5.82 -7.54
CA ARG A 123 10.07 -5.50 -7.94
C ARG A 123 10.91 -6.77 -8.21
N PHE A 124 10.35 -7.96 -8.01
CA PHE A 124 11.05 -9.24 -8.07
C PHE A 124 10.53 -10.19 -9.15
N ARG A 125 9.63 -9.72 -10.01
CA ARG A 125 9.16 -10.50 -11.16
C ARG A 125 10.07 -10.30 -12.38
N PRO A 126 10.16 -11.26 -13.30
CA PRO A 126 10.80 -11.03 -14.60
C PRO A 126 10.17 -9.81 -15.30
N GLY A 127 11.00 -8.91 -15.81
CA GLY A 127 10.57 -7.63 -16.39
C GLY A 127 10.48 -6.47 -15.39
N SER A 128 10.70 -6.73 -14.09
CA SER A 128 10.81 -5.67 -13.08
C SER A 128 12.19 -5.03 -13.09
N ALA A 129 12.24 -3.77 -12.68
CA ALA A 129 13.49 -3.05 -12.43
C ALA A 129 13.39 -2.14 -11.21
N VAL A 130 14.54 -1.82 -10.64
CA VAL A 130 14.67 -0.85 -9.56
C VAL A 130 15.74 0.14 -9.96
N VAL A 131 15.34 1.37 -10.30
CA VAL A 131 16.21 2.44 -10.81
C VAL A 131 16.53 3.41 -9.69
N GLY A 132 17.81 3.80 -9.53
CA GLY A 132 18.23 4.81 -8.55
C GLY A 132 18.37 4.32 -7.10
N VAL A 133 18.09 3.05 -6.79
CA VAL A 133 18.22 2.52 -5.42
C VAL A 133 19.66 2.04 -5.17
N PRO A 134 20.33 2.52 -4.09
CA PRO A 134 21.67 2.08 -3.70
C PRO A 134 21.76 0.57 -3.48
N LEU A 135 22.91 -0.03 -3.82
CA LEU A 135 23.12 -1.48 -3.77
C LEU A 135 22.82 -2.09 -2.39
N HIS A 136 23.25 -1.44 -1.30
CA HIS A 136 23.00 -1.94 0.04
C HIS A 136 21.50 -2.04 0.38
N ARG A 137 20.67 -1.11 -0.12
CA ARG A 137 19.20 -1.18 0.03
C ARG A 137 18.58 -2.29 -0.80
N ARG A 138 19.14 -2.55 -1.99
CA ARG A 138 18.72 -3.68 -2.84
C ARG A 138 19.03 -4.99 -2.14
N LEU A 139 20.25 -5.17 -1.61
CA LEU A 139 20.64 -6.36 -0.85
C LEU A 139 19.75 -6.55 0.39
N PHE A 140 19.44 -5.47 1.12
CA PHE A 140 18.50 -5.51 2.22
C PHE A 140 17.11 -6.00 1.79
N SER A 141 16.58 -5.50 0.66
CA SER A 141 15.29 -5.94 0.12
C SER A 141 15.28 -7.42 -0.24
N TYR A 142 16.37 -7.96 -0.80
CA TYR A 142 16.51 -9.40 -1.06
C TYR A 142 16.57 -10.21 0.24
N GLY A 143 17.24 -9.71 1.28
CA GLY A 143 17.28 -10.35 2.59
C GLY A 143 15.90 -10.43 3.23
N VAL A 144 15.13 -9.33 3.18
CA VAL A 144 13.72 -9.29 3.65
C VAL A 144 12.85 -10.26 2.86
N PHE A 145 12.99 -10.27 1.53
CA PHE A 145 12.26 -11.22 0.68
C PHE A 145 12.55 -12.67 1.09
N ALA A 146 13.82 -13.05 1.24
CA ALA A 146 14.20 -14.41 1.62
C ALA A 146 13.65 -14.77 3.01
N LEU A 147 13.78 -13.87 3.99
CA LEU A 147 13.25 -14.04 5.34
C LEU A 147 11.73 -14.31 5.32
N LEU A 148 10.98 -13.41 4.69
CA LEU A 148 9.52 -13.52 4.70
C LEU A 148 9.02 -14.70 3.88
N ARG A 149 9.70 -15.06 2.79
CA ARG A 149 9.34 -16.23 2.00
C ARG A 149 9.51 -17.54 2.78
N VAL A 150 10.52 -17.64 3.64
CA VAL A 150 10.75 -18.83 4.48
C VAL A 150 9.76 -18.91 5.63
N PHE A 151 9.54 -17.80 6.32
CA PHE A 151 8.76 -17.81 7.57
C PHE A 151 7.27 -17.45 7.39
N MET A 152 6.92 -16.76 6.33
CA MET A 152 5.56 -16.30 6.03
C MET A 152 5.21 -16.56 4.55
N PRO A 153 5.26 -17.84 4.08
CA PRO A 153 5.09 -18.15 2.67
C PRO A 153 3.68 -17.78 2.19
N ILE A 154 3.61 -16.96 1.14
CA ILE A 154 2.40 -16.67 0.40
C ILE A 154 2.61 -17.15 -1.03
N HIS A 155 1.77 -18.07 -1.49
CA HIS A 155 1.90 -18.63 -2.82
C HIS A 155 1.81 -17.53 -3.90
N GLY A 156 2.75 -17.54 -4.84
CA GLY A 156 2.76 -16.57 -5.95
C GLY A 156 3.34 -15.20 -5.61
N VAL A 157 3.65 -14.90 -4.33
CA VAL A 157 4.18 -13.60 -3.87
C VAL A 157 5.70 -13.65 -3.70
N ARG A 158 6.35 -12.62 -4.20
CA ARG A 158 7.78 -12.33 -4.07
C ARG A 158 8.02 -10.96 -3.40
N ASP A 159 7.13 -10.00 -3.57
CA ASP A 159 7.27 -8.67 -3.00
C ASP A 159 6.29 -8.40 -1.86
N TYR A 160 6.74 -8.65 -0.65
CA TYR A 160 5.95 -8.43 0.57
C TYR A 160 5.91 -6.95 0.99
N ALA A 161 6.90 -6.18 0.59
CA ALA A 161 7.14 -4.83 1.10
C ALA A 161 6.64 -3.71 0.18
N CYS A 162 6.32 -3.98 -1.08
CA CYS A 162 5.77 -2.98 -1.98
C CYS A 162 4.37 -2.56 -1.51
N GLY A 163 4.16 -1.25 -1.35
CA GLY A 163 2.87 -0.65 -1.00
C GLY A 163 1.94 -0.43 -2.17
N TYR A 164 2.43 -0.59 -3.41
CA TYR A 164 1.63 -0.40 -4.62
C TYR A 164 0.82 -1.66 -4.91
N ARG A 165 -0.47 -1.62 -4.58
CA ARG A 165 -1.37 -2.78 -4.65
C ARG A 165 -2.77 -2.36 -5.07
N ALA A 166 -3.46 -3.25 -5.80
CA ALA A 166 -4.91 -3.20 -5.93
C ALA A 166 -5.52 -4.30 -5.04
N MET A 167 -6.58 -3.97 -4.32
CA MET A 167 -7.25 -4.86 -3.36
C MET A 167 -8.76 -4.73 -3.49
N ARG A 168 -9.50 -5.84 -3.39
CA ARG A 168 -10.96 -5.80 -3.33
C ARG A 168 -11.43 -5.16 -2.04
N ALA A 169 -12.35 -4.20 -2.12
CA ALA A 169 -12.88 -3.49 -0.96
C ALA A 169 -13.56 -4.43 0.05
N ARG A 170 -14.23 -5.49 -0.40
CA ARG A 170 -14.82 -6.52 0.48
C ARG A 170 -13.78 -7.17 1.40
N LEU A 171 -12.57 -7.43 0.89
CA LEU A 171 -11.47 -8.01 1.66
C LEU A 171 -10.94 -7.02 2.70
N ILE A 172 -10.82 -5.74 2.34
CA ILE A 172 -10.42 -4.67 3.26
C ILE A 172 -11.44 -4.53 4.39
N ARG A 173 -12.74 -4.54 4.07
CA ARG A 173 -13.81 -4.47 5.07
C ARG A 173 -13.73 -5.65 6.04
N GLU A 174 -13.55 -6.87 5.54
CA GLU A 174 -13.39 -8.05 6.38
C GLU A 174 -12.14 -7.95 7.27
N ALA A 175 -11.02 -7.45 6.72
CA ALA A 175 -9.80 -7.24 7.48
C ALA A 175 -9.98 -6.20 8.61
N VAL A 176 -10.62 -5.07 8.31
CA VAL A 176 -10.92 -4.03 9.30
C VAL A 176 -11.87 -4.57 10.37
N ARG A 177 -12.93 -5.29 9.98
CA ARG A 177 -13.87 -5.92 10.90
C ARG A 177 -13.17 -6.93 11.83
N ARG A 178 -12.31 -7.78 11.28
CA ARG A 178 -11.65 -8.88 12.00
C ARG A 178 -10.55 -8.41 12.94
N TYR A 179 -9.75 -7.45 12.49
CA TYR A 179 -8.55 -7.03 13.20
C TYR A 179 -8.67 -5.67 13.90
N GLY A 180 -9.57 -4.78 13.45
CA GLY A 180 -9.72 -3.43 14.01
C GLY A 180 -8.39 -2.68 14.05
N ASP A 181 -8.05 -2.12 15.22
CA ASP A 181 -6.77 -1.44 15.47
C ASP A 181 -5.54 -2.34 15.28
N ARG A 182 -5.74 -3.65 15.42
CA ARG A 182 -4.68 -4.64 15.26
C ARG A 182 -4.39 -4.99 13.80
N LEU A 183 -5.09 -4.41 12.83
CA LEU A 183 -4.80 -4.63 11.40
C LEU A 183 -3.36 -4.23 11.05
N LEU A 184 -2.86 -3.17 11.68
CA LEU A 184 -1.46 -2.72 11.59
C LEU A 184 -0.94 -2.48 13.01
N GLU A 185 -0.42 -3.52 13.67
CA GLU A 185 0.05 -3.46 15.06
C GLU A 185 1.46 -2.88 15.19
N LEU A 186 2.29 -3.11 14.18
CA LEU A 186 3.71 -2.81 14.22
C LEU A 186 4.03 -1.39 13.71
N ARG A 187 3.13 -0.42 14.00
CA ARG A 187 3.19 0.95 13.47
C ARG A 187 4.48 1.69 13.78
N GLN A 188 5.11 1.37 14.92
CA GLN A 188 6.33 2.05 15.39
C GLN A 188 7.62 1.49 14.77
N TRP A 189 7.53 0.42 13.96
CA TRP A 189 8.69 -0.34 13.48
C TRP A 189 9.08 -0.02 12.03
N GLY A 190 8.69 1.12 11.48
CA GLY A 190 9.05 1.57 10.14
C GLY A 190 8.12 1.04 9.05
N PHE A 191 8.66 0.70 7.89
CA PHE A 191 7.90 0.38 6.67
C PHE A 191 7.38 -1.07 6.60
N ILE A 192 7.22 -1.75 7.74
CA ILE A 192 6.76 -3.14 7.77
C ILE A 192 5.24 -3.28 7.65
N CYS A 193 4.50 -2.19 7.77
CA CYS A 193 3.03 -2.18 7.74
C CYS A 193 2.46 -2.80 6.45
N THR A 194 3.14 -2.63 5.32
CA THR A 194 2.73 -3.22 4.05
C THR A 194 2.85 -4.75 4.04
N ALA A 195 3.92 -5.30 4.63
CA ALA A 195 4.10 -6.74 4.77
C ALA A 195 3.13 -7.33 5.82
N GLU A 196 2.90 -6.61 6.92
CA GLU A 196 1.92 -6.99 7.95
C GLU A 196 0.51 -7.06 7.37
N LEU A 197 0.10 -6.01 6.62
CA LEU A 197 -1.19 -5.99 5.94
C LEU A 197 -1.34 -7.20 5.02
N LEU A 198 -0.36 -7.41 4.13
CA LEU A 198 -0.41 -8.52 3.17
C LEU A 198 -0.56 -9.87 3.85
N TRP A 199 0.18 -10.10 4.94
CA TRP A 199 0.07 -11.32 5.71
C TRP A 199 -1.32 -11.51 6.31
N LYS A 200 -1.90 -10.46 6.89
CA LYS A 200 -3.26 -10.52 7.47
C LYS A 200 -4.33 -10.74 6.41
N LEU A 201 -4.21 -10.12 5.24
CA LEU A 201 -5.09 -10.39 4.10
C LEU A 201 -4.97 -11.85 3.61
N HIS A 202 -3.74 -12.36 3.49
CA HIS A 202 -3.51 -13.77 3.17
C HIS A 202 -4.15 -14.70 4.20
N ARG A 203 -4.08 -14.38 5.49
CA ARG A 203 -4.73 -15.15 6.57
C ARG A 203 -6.25 -15.17 6.48
N LEU A 204 -6.86 -14.24 5.78
CA LEU A 204 -8.29 -14.22 5.42
C LEU A 204 -8.60 -15.01 4.15
N GLY A 205 -7.61 -15.72 3.58
CA GLY A 205 -7.80 -16.52 2.38
C GLY A 205 -7.60 -15.77 1.07
N ALA A 206 -7.05 -14.55 1.09
CA ALA A 206 -6.86 -13.75 -0.11
C ALA A 206 -5.99 -14.44 -1.17
N CYS A 207 -6.49 -14.52 -2.41
CA CYS A 207 -5.73 -14.88 -3.58
C CYS A 207 -4.84 -13.70 -4.01
N CYS A 208 -3.50 -13.87 -3.92
CA CYS A 208 -2.53 -12.83 -4.26
C CYS A 208 -1.87 -13.11 -5.61
N ARG A 209 -1.75 -12.08 -6.45
CA ARG A 209 -1.01 -12.14 -7.71
C ARG A 209 -0.07 -10.95 -7.84
N GLU A 210 0.93 -11.07 -8.70
CA GLU A 210 1.92 -10.02 -8.91
C GLU A 210 2.04 -9.64 -10.39
N VAL A 211 2.24 -8.36 -10.63
CA VAL A 211 2.65 -7.81 -11.94
C VAL A 211 4.09 -7.28 -11.86
N PRO A 212 4.89 -7.38 -12.93
CA PRO A 212 6.20 -6.76 -12.95
C PRO A 212 6.08 -5.24 -12.83
N PHE A 213 6.99 -4.63 -12.07
CA PHE A 213 6.96 -3.20 -11.76
C PHE A 213 8.35 -2.58 -11.86
N VAL A 214 8.45 -1.39 -12.47
CA VAL A 214 9.68 -0.59 -12.52
C VAL A 214 9.57 0.51 -11.47
N LEU A 215 10.30 0.36 -10.36
CA LEU A 215 10.37 1.38 -9.32
C LEU A 215 11.35 2.49 -9.75
N ARG A 216 10.86 3.72 -9.87
CA ARG A 216 11.63 4.91 -10.29
C ARG A 216 12.06 5.73 -9.07
N TYR A 217 13.00 5.17 -8.28
CA TYR A 217 13.53 5.84 -7.10
C TYR A 217 14.43 7.05 -7.46
N ASP A 218 14.87 7.13 -8.71
CA ASP A 218 15.57 8.27 -9.29
C ASP A 218 14.72 9.55 -9.36
N TYR A 219 13.40 9.44 -9.30
CA TYR A 219 12.50 10.60 -9.19
C TYR A 219 12.42 11.16 -7.76
N LYS A 220 12.91 10.43 -6.77
CA LYS A 220 12.89 10.88 -5.38
C LYS A 220 14.06 11.81 -5.10
N GLU A 221 13.77 13.10 -4.92
CA GLU A 221 14.74 14.06 -4.40
C GLU A 221 14.82 13.92 -2.87
N GLY A 222 16.06 13.92 -2.36
CA GLY A 222 16.33 13.80 -0.92
C GLY A 222 16.62 12.39 -0.44
N VAL A 223 17.31 12.31 0.69
CA VAL A 223 17.67 11.05 1.33
C VAL A 223 16.47 10.56 2.15
N GLY A 224 15.74 9.59 1.61
CA GLY A 224 14.70 8.93 2.39
C GLY A 224 15.30 8.28 3.64
N HIS A 225 14.96 8.80 4.81
CA HIS A 225 15.41 8.25 6.10
C HIS A 225 14.60 7.01 6.44
N MET A 226 15.08 5.83 5.98
CA MET A 226 14.61 4.57 6.51
C MET A 226 15.50 4.17 7.69
N PRO A 227 14.98 4.09 8.91
CA PRO A 227 15.75 3.62 10.08
C PRO A 227 15.98 2.11 9.92
N ALA A 228 17.08 1.73 9.25
CA ALA A 228 17.35 0.35 8.85
C ALA A 228 17.32 -0.63 10.03
N GLY A 229 17.90 -0.28 11.17
CA GLY A 229 17.90 -1.13 12.36
C GLY A 229 16.50 -1.39 12.91
N ARG A 230 15.64 -0.37 12.98
CA ARG A 230 14.24 -0.51 13.40
C ARG A 230 13.45 -1.38 12.43
N THR A 231 13.68 -1.20 11.13
CA THR A 231 12.98 -1.96 10.10
C THR A 231 13.38 -3.45 10.14
N ILE A 232 14.67 -3.76 10.34
CA ILE A 232 15.15 -5.15 10.49
C ILE A 232 14.50 -5.80 11.72
N ALA A 233 14.57 -5.15 12.88
CA ALA A 233 13.96 -5.63 14.11
C ALA A 233 12.43 -5.81 13.93
N GLY A 234 11.78 -4.89 13.22
CA GLY A 234 10.36 -4.98 12.89
C GLY A 234 10.00 -6.21 12.05
N TYR A 235 10.78 -6.57 11.05
CA TYR A 235 10.57 -7.82 10.29
C TYR A 235 10.77 -9.06 11.15
N GLY A 236 11.78 -9.07 12.04
CA GLY A 236 11.96 -10.16 13.01
C GLY A 236 10.75 -10.31 13.93
N LEU A 237 10.24 -9.19 14.44
CA LEU A 237 9.04 -9.17 15.29
C LEU A 237 7.77 -9.62 14.53
N LEU A 238 7.63 -9.22 13.27
CA LEU A 238 6.53 -9.66 12.41
C LEU A 238 6.55 -11.18 12.23
N VAL A 239 7.73 -11.75 11.93
CA VAL A 239 7.92 -13.20 11.80
C VAL A 239 7.58 -13.90 13.12
N TRP A 240 8.07 -13.40 14.25
CA TRP A 240 7.80 -13.99 15.56
C TRP A 240 6.29 -13.99 15.90
N LYS A 241 5.61 -12.86 15.71
CA LYS A 241 4.15 -12.76 15.89
C LYS A 241 3.38 -13.68 14.94
N SER A 242 3.83 -13.78 13.68
CA SER A 242 3.19 -14.64 12.70
C SER A 242 3.30 -16.13 13.05
N TRP A 243 4.39 -16.52 13.71
CA TRP A 243 4.62 -17.91 14.09
C TRP A 243 3.69 -18.37 15.22
N GLY A 244 3.43 -17.50 16.22
CA GLY A 244 2.46 -17.76 17.29
C GLY A 244 1.01 -17.87 16.79
N SER A 245 0.68 -17.26 15.65
CA SER A 245 -0.65 -17.25 15.05
C SER A 245 -0.87 -18.32 13.96
N ARG A 246 0.04 -19.28 13.82
CA ARG A 246 -0.09 -20.39 12.83
C ARG A 246 -1.19 -21.39 13.15
N ARG A 247 -1.73 -21.39 14.37
CA ARG A 247 -2.93 -22.17 14.68
C ARG A 247 -4.15 -21.46 14.08
N PRO A 248 -4.98 -22.14 13.27
CA PRO A 248 -6.29 -21.61 12.91
C PRO A 248 -7.04 -21.37 14.23
N THR A 249 -7.30 -20.13 14.56
CA THR A 249 -8.36 -19.87 15.54
C THR A 249 -9.63 -20.26 14.83
N GLU A 250 -10.24 -21.36 15.27
CA GLU A 250 -11.62 -21.70 14.90
C GLU A 250 -12.48 -20.45 15.06
N PRO A 251 -13.44 -20.22 14.14
CA PRO A 251 -14.37 -19.12 14.32
C PRO A 251 -15.11 -19.38 15.65
N GLU A 252 -14.98 -18.48 16.63
CA GLU A 252 -15.93 -18.42 17.74
C GLU A 252 -17.32 -18.19 17.13
N VAL A 253 -18.06 -19.27 16.98
CA VAL A 253 -19.49 -19.25 16.70
C VAL A 253 -20.16 -18.60 17.92
N ARG A 254 -20.63 -17.37 17.76
CA ARG A 254 -21.69 -16.78 18.57
C ARG A 254 -22.72 -16.15 17.66
#